data_5cd589f00adaa430834fcc943b65a2f9
#
_entry.id   5cd589f00adaa430834fcc943b65a2f9
#
_cell.length_a   1.000
_cell.length_b   1.000
_cell.length_c   1.000
_cell.angle_alpha   90.00
_cell.angle_beta   90.00
_cell.angle_gamma   90.00
#
_symmetry.space_group_name_H-M   'P 1'
#
loop_
_entity.id
_entity.type
_entity.pdbx_description
1 polymer ?
#
loop_
_entity_poly.entity_id
_entity_poly.type
_entity_poly.pdbx_seq_one_letter_code
_entity_poly.pdbx_strand_id
1 'polypeptide(L)'
;MDDDGISVEFPDLPGCVSCADTTEEAAKNANEAMRLHLWSLEKDRDSIPEPTDIRTLQLDRNQIPLLVEVFMPPVRERLNNRFVKKTLSLPAWLNAEAEAKGINFSQILQTSLKEHLGVTQ
;
A
#
# COMPACT_ATOMS: atom_id res chain seq x y z
N MET A 1 -12.41 17.38 -18.54
CA MET A 1 -11.49 16.27 -18.80
C MET A 1 -10.58 16.59 -19.96
N ASP A 2 -9.32 16.36 -19.77
CA ASP A 2 -8.35 16.61 -20.80
C ASP A 2 -8.41 15.47 -21.82
N ASP A 3 -8.64 15.79 -23.09
CA ASP A 3 -8.83 14.76 -24.12
C ASP A 3 -7.55 13.99 -24.43
N ASP A 4 -6.41 14.51 -23.98
CA ASP A 4 -5.11 13.88 -24.20
C ASP A 4 -4.71 12.90 -23.11
N GLY A 5 -5.49 12.81 -22.04
CA GLY A 5 -5.18 11.93 -20.92
C GLY A 5 -5.66 10.51 -21.13
N ILE A 6 -4.97 9.59 -20.48
CA ILE A 6 -5.33 8.17 -20.46
C ILE A 6 -5.79 7.82 -19.06
N SER A 7 -6.99 7.23 -18.95
CA SER A 7 -7.54 6.74 -17.70
C SER A 7 -7.46 5.22 -17.67
N VAL A 8 -7.07 4.68 -16.52
CA VAL A 8 -6.99 3.23 -16.33
C VAL A 8 -8.00 2.83 -15.26
N GLU A 9 -8.81 1.81 -15.56
CA GLU A 9 -9.76 1.25 -14.62
C GLU A 9 -9.49 -0.23 -14.43
N PHE A 10 -9.72 -0.71 -13.23
CA PHE A 10 -9.58 -2.12 -12.89
C PHE A 10 -10.98 -2.67 -12.59
N PRO A 11 -11.58 -3.42 -13.53
CA PRO A 11 -12.94 -3.94 -13.32
C PRO A 11 -13.09 -4.78 -12.06
N ASP A 12 -12.04 -5.52 -11.71
CA ASP A 12 -12.07 -6.42 -10.56
C ASP A 12 -11.75 -5.73 -9.23
N LEU A 13 -11.25 -4.49 -9.29
CA LEU A 13 -10.83 -3.75 -8.11
C LEU A 13 -11.55 -2.41 -8.07
N PRO A 14 -12.80 -2.38 -7.59
CA PRO A 14 -13.57 -1.13 -7.50
C PRO A 14 -12.81 -0.08 -6.69
N GLY A 15 -12.76 1.14 -7.20
CA GLY A 15 -12.05 2.23 -6.55
C GLY A 15 -10.58 2.31 -6.92
N CYS A 16 -10.03 1.31 -7.58
CA CYS A 16 -8.65 1.35 -8.05
C CYS A 16 -8.63 1.96 -9.46
N VAL A 17 -8.09 3.16 -9.56
CA VAL A 17 -8.03 3.89 -10.83
C VAL A 17 -6.69 4.57 -10.95
N SER A 18 -6.30 4.87 -12.18
CA SER A 18 -5.07 5.60 -12.44
C SER A 18 -5.23 6.44 -13.69
N CYS A 19 -4.28 7.31 -13.94
CA CYS A 19 -4.27 8.13 -15.15
C CYS A 19 -2.83 8.46 -15.55
N ALA A 20 -2.67 8.85 -16.80
CA ALA A 20 -1.37 9.21 -17.33
C ALA A 20 -1.53 9.99 -18.63
N ASP A 21 -0.44 10.60 -19.09
CA ASP A 21 -0.43 11.32 -20.36
C ASP A 21 0.06 10.46 -21.52
N THR A 22 0.83 9.43 -21.23
CA THR A 22 1.37 8.53 -22.26
C THR A 22 1.06 7.09 -21.91
N THR A 23 1.15 6.21 -22.92
CA THR A 23 0.92 4.78 -22.73
C THR A 23 1.93 4.18 -21.76
N GLU A 24 3.19 4.59 -21.84
CA GLU A 24 4.22 4.10 -20.92
C GLU A 24 3.93 4.48 -19.48
N GLU A 25 3.54 5.74 -19.26
CA GLU A 25 3.17 6.19 -17.93
C GLU A 25 1.93 5.49 -17.44
N ALA A 26 0.97 5.22 -18.33
CA ALA A 26 -0.26 4.53 -17.95
C ALA A 26 0.04 3.15 -17.39
N ALA A 27 0.92 2.40 -18.06
CA ALA A 27 1.31 1.06 -17.58
C ALA A 27 2.01 1.13 -16.23
N LYS A 28 2.93 2.07 -16.07
CA LYS A 28 3.67 2.25 -14.83
C LYS A 28 2.74 2.66 -13.69
N ASN A 29 1.89 3.65 -13.94
CA ASN A 29 0.97 4.16 -12.91
C ASN A 29 -0.09 3.12 -12.55
N ALA A 30 -0.53 2.32 -13.52
CA ALA A 30 -1.47 1.23 -13.27
C ALA A 30 -0.84 0.19 -12.33
N ASN A 31 0.42 -0.15 -12.56
CA ASN A 31 1.13 -1.10 -11.68
C ASN A 31 1.22 -0.56 -10.26
N GLU A 32 1.57 0.71 -10.10
CA GLU A 32 1.68 1.33 -8.78
C GLU A 32 0.32 1.36 -8.07
N ALA A 33 -0.74 1.73 -8.78
CA ALA A 33 -2.08 1.79 -8.21
C ALA A 33 -2.53 0.41 -7.75
N MET A 34 -2.30 -0.61 -8.56
CA MET A 34 -2.67 -1.97 -8.23
C MET A 34 -1.89 -2.51 -7.03
N ARG A 35 -0.57 -2.23 -6.97
CA ARG A 35 0.25 -2.64 -5.83
C ARG A 35 -0.29 -2.12 -4.51
N LEU A 36 -0.59 -0.83 -4.46
CA LEU A 36 -1.10 -0.20 -3.26
C LEU A 36 -2.48 -0.71 -2.89
N HIS A 37 -3.32 -0.88 -3.89
CA HIS A 37 -4.68 -1.37 -3.67
C HIS A 37 -4.69 -2.80 -3.13
N LEU A 38 -3.89 -3.69 -3.72
CA LEU A 38 -3.78 -5.07 -3.27
C LEU A 38 -3.19 -5.16 -1.86
N TRP A 39 -2.16 -4.37 -1.60
CA TRP A 39 -1.56 -4.33 -0.27
C TRP A 39 -2.60 -3.88 0.78
N SER A 40 -3.40 -2.89 0.45
CA SER A 40 -4.44 -2.39 1.33
C SER A 40 -5.49 -3.46 1.61
N LEU A 41 -5.90 -4.22 0.58
CA LEU A 41 -6.85 -5.32 0.75
C LEU A 41 -6.27 -6.41 1.65
N GLU A 42 -5.01 -6.75 1.47
CA GLU A 42 -4.35 -7.74 2.31
C GLU A 42 -4.28 -7.29 3.76
N LYS A 43 -3.95 -6.02 3.97
CA LYS A 43 -3.84 -5.45 5.30
C LYS A 43 -5.17 -5.47 6.04
N ASP A 44 -6.24 -5.17 5.34
CA ASP A 44 -7.59 -5.17 5.90
C ASP A 44 -8.22 -6.56 5.93
N ARG A 45 -7.49 -7.57 5.43
CA ARG A 45 -7.97 -8.96 5.34
C ARG A 45 -9.23 -9.09 4.48
N ASP A 46 -9.33 -8.22 3.49
CA ASP A 46 -10.42 -8.29 2.50
C ASP A 46 -10.09 -9.32 1.44
N SER A 47 -11.12 -9.87 0.82
CA SER A 47 -10.95 -10.80 -0.28
C SER A 47 -10.38 -10.12 -1.49
N ILE A 48 -9.44 -10.78 -2.16
CA ILE A 48 -8.91 -10.31 -3.42
C ILE A 48 -9.67 -11.03 -4.53
N PRO A 49 -10.36 -10.29 -5.42
CA PRO A 49 -11.15 -10.93 -6.47
C PRO A 49 -10.29 -11.68 -7.47
N GLU A 50 -10.88 -12.69 -8.08
CA GLU A 50 -10.24 -13.39 -9.20
C GLU A 50 -10.17 -12.45 -10.39
N PRO A 51 -9.08 -12.50 -11.17
CA PRO A 51 -8.99 -11.68 -12.37
C PRO A 51 -10.05 -12.08 -13.40
N THR A 52 -10.67 -11.09 -14.00
CA THR A 52 -11.61 -11.33 -15.10
C THR A 52 -10.85 -11.80 -16.33
N ASP A 53 -11.38 -12.81 -17.01
CA ASP A 53 -10.82 -13.28 -18.27
C ASP A 53 -10.89 -12.14 -19.29
N ILE A 54 -9.75 -11.78 -19.86
CA ILE A 54 -9.64 -10.69 -20.80
C ILE A 54 -10.58 -10.88 -22.00
N ARG A 55 -10.86 -12.13 -22.37
CA ARG A 55 -11.73 -12.44 -23.48
C ARG A 55 -13.20 -12.12 -23.23
N THR A 56 -13.58 -11.99 -21.96
CA THR A 56 -14.96 -11.70 -21.56
C THR A 56 -15.23 -10.23 -21.31
N LEU A 57 -14.18 -9.40 -21.32
CA LEU A 57 -14.35 -7.97 -21.10
C LEU A 57 -15.10 -7.33 -22.24
N GLN A 58 -16.05 -6.48 -21.89
CA GLN A 58 -16.79 -5.69 -22.87
C GLN A 58 -16.20 -4.29 -22.88
N LEU A 59 -15.50 -3.98 -23.96
CA LEU A 59 -14.79 -2.73 -24.08
C LEU A 59 -15.54 -1.75 -24.98
N ASP A 60 -15.53 -0.49 -24.60
CA ASP A 60 -16.05 0.57 -25.44
C ASP A 60 -15.05 0.88 -26.55
N ARG A 61 -15.51 1.66 -27.52
CA ARG A 61 -14.73 1.97 -28.71
C ARG A 61 -13.33 2.51 -28.41
N ASN A 62 -13.22 3.30 -27.36
CA ASN A 62 -11.97 3.99 -27.00
C ASN A 62 -11.17 3.25 -25.94
N GLN A 63 -11.52 2.02 -25.64
CA GLN A 63 -10.85 1.24 -24.61
C GLN A 63 -10.03 0.12 -25.18
N ILE A 64 -8.88 -0.13 -24.58
CA ILE A 64 -8.05 -1.29 -24.90
C ILE A 64 -7.71 -2.01 -23.60
N PRO A 65 -7.58 -3.33 -23.63
CA PRO A 65 -7.21 -4.05 -22.43
C PRO A 65 -5.71 -3.93 -22.17
N LEU A 66 -5.36 -3.92 -20.90
CA LEU A 66 -3.97 -3.88 -20.46
C LEU A 66 -3.81 -4.92 -19.35
N LEU A 67 -2.85 -5.81 -19.54
CA LEU A 67 -2.53 -6.79 -18.51
C LEU A 67 -1.54 -6.18 -17.54
N VAL A 68 -1.90 -6.16 -16.25
CA VAL A 68 -1.05 -5.64 -15.19
C VAL A 68 -0.73 -6.77 -14.23
N GLU A 69 0.56 -7.00 -14.01
CA GLU A 69 1.01 -8.02 -13.08
C GLU A 69 1.78 -7.37 -11.95
N VAL A 70 1.53 -7.86 -10.73
CA VAL A 70 2.24 -7.38 -9.54
C VAL A 70 2.77 -8.58 -8.78
N PHE A 71 4.07 -8.52 -8.48
CA PHE A 71 4.70 -9.50 -7.61
C PHE A 71 4.69 -8.93 -6.20
N MET A 72 3.85 -9.50 -5.33
CA MET A 72 3.56 -8.92 -4.01
C MET A 72 4.66 -9.03 -2.96
N PRO A 73 5.51 -10.08 -2.89
CA PRO A 73 6.47 -10.18 -1.81
C PRO A 73 7.36 -8.95 -1.59
N PRO A 74 8.03 -8.37 -2.61
CA PRO A 74 8.80 -7.15 -2.38
C PRO A 74 7.93 -5.94 -2.04
N VAL A 75 6.69 -5.90 -2.54
CA VAL A 75 5.75 -4.83 -2.19
C VAL A 75 5.42 -4.88 -0.71
N ARG A 76 5.10 -6.08 -0.20
CA ARG A 76 4.79 -6.29 1.22
C ARG A 76 5.96 -5.90 2.09
N GLU A 77 7.15 -6.32 1.72
CA GLU A 77 8.35 -6.01 2.49
C GLU A 77 8.58 -4.51 2.59
N ARG A 78 8.51 -3.80 1.47
CA ARG A 78 8.73 -2.36 1.43
C ARG A 78 7.69 -1.60 2.25
N LEU A 79 6.41 -1.92 2.08
CA LEU A 79 5.35 -1.18 2.73
C LEU A 79 5.20 -1.54 4.21
N ASN A 80 5.43 -2.80 4.57
CA ASN A 80 5.35 -3.23 5.96
C ASN A 80 6.52 -2.76 6.81
N ASN A 81 7.65 -2.47 6.19
CA ASN A 81 8.83 -1.95 6.90
C ASN A 81 8.84 -0.42 6.98
N ARG A 82 7.81 0.20 6.51
CA ARG A 82 7.70 1.64 6.54
C ARG A 82 7.46 2.13 7.97
N PHE A 83 8.20 3.14 8.37
CA PHE A 83 8.06 3.71 9.70
C PHE A 83 7.09 4.88 9.71
N VAL A 84 6.36 5.00 10.81
CA VAL A 84 5.42 6.08 11.05
C VAL A 84 5.88 6.84 12.28
N LYS A 85 5.85 8.15 12.25
CA LYS A 85 6.16 8.96 13.43
C LYS A 85 4.92 9.08 14.31
N LYS A 86 5.13 8.98 15.63
CA LYS A 86 4.06 9.10 16.58
C LYS A 86 4.52 9.98 17.74
N THR A 87 3.70 10.96 18.08
CA THR A 87 3.99 11.83 19.21
C THR A 87 3.27 11.32 20.45
N LEU A 88 4.04 11.09 21.51
CA LEU A 88 3.50 10.53 22.74
C LEU A 88 3.88 11.41 23.93
N SER A 89 3.06 11.34 24.96
CA SER A 89 3.31 12.07 26.22
C SER A 89 3.75 11.09 27.29
N LEU A 90 4.74 11.50 28.09
CA LEU A 90 5.23 10.74 29.22
C LEU A 90 5.27 11.64 30.45
N PRO A 91 5.12 11.06 31.65
CA PRO A 91 5.41 11.82 32.85
C PRO A 91 6.85 12.34 32.80
N ALA A 92 7.05 13.58 33.25
CA ALA A 92 8.36 14.23 33.13
C ALA A 92 9.47 13.45 33.87
N TRP A 93 9.16 12.89 35.03
CA TRP A 93 10.15 12.12 35.80
C TRP A 93 10.58 10.86 35.07
N LEU A 94 9.64 10.18 34.40
CA LEU A 94 9.92 8.95 33.64
C LEU A 94 10.80 9.27 32.44
N ASN A 95 10.49 10.35 31.75
CA ASN A 95 11.28 10.81 30.61
C ASN A 95 12.72 11.13 31.05
N ALA A 96 12.87 11.85 32.16
CA ALA A 96 14.20 12.22 32.68
C ALA A 96 15.04 10.97 33.02
N GLU A 97 14.42 10.00 33.69
CA GLU A 97 15.12 8.76 34.03
C GLU A 97 15.56 7.98 32.80
N ALA A 98 14.69 7.90 31.82
CA ALA A 98 14.98 7.16 30.56
C ALA A 98 16.11 7.86 29.80
N GLU A 99 16.07 9.18 29.70
CA GLU A 99 17.12 9.94 29.04
C GLU A 99 18.45 9.78 29.72
N ALA A 100 18.45 9.80 31.07
CA ALA A 100 19.67 9.64 31.86
C ALA A 100 20.36 8.31 31.62
N LYS A 101 19.58 7.27 31.28
CA LYS A 101 20.11 5.94 31.00
C LYS A 101 20.36 5.72 29.52
N GLY A 102 20.15 6.71 28.67
CA GLY A 102 20.39 6.60 27.25
C GLY A 102 19.45 5.65 26.53
N ILE A 103 18.19 5.56 27.00
CA ILE A 103 17.21 4.65 26.43
C ILE A 103 16.83 5.06 25.02
N ASN A 104 16.76 4.09 24.11
CA ASN A 104 16.21 4.30 22.78
C ASN A 104 14.70 4.11 22.85
N PHE A 105 13.97 5.22 22.88
CA PHE A 105 12.51 5.19 23.03
C PHE A 105 11.81 4.44 21.92
N SER A 106 12.24 4.67 20.68
CA SER A 106 11.62 3.98 19.53
C SER A 106 11.75 2.48 19.62
N GLN A 107 12.93 2.00 20.01
CA GLN A 107 13.18 0.56 20.12
C GLN A 107 12.36 -0.06 21.24
N ILE A 108 12.31 0.62 22.40
CA ILE A 108 11.53 0.13 23.56
C ILE A 108 10.05 0.07 23.18
N LEU A 109 9.53 1.11 22.53
CA LEU A 109 8.14 1.15 22.12
C LEU A 109 7.81 0.01 21.15
N GLN A 110 8.65 -0.19 20.15
CA GLN A 110 8.44 -1.27 19.17
C GLN A 110 8.44 -2.65 19.84
N THR A 111 9.39 -2.88 20.72
CA THR A 111 9.49 -4.16 21.44
C THR A 111 8.26 -4.39 22.32
N SER A 112 7.83 -3.36 23.06
CA SER A 112 6.66 -3.48 23.91
C SER A 112 5.39 -3.73 23.14
N LEU A 113 5.21 -3.05 22.01
CA LEU A 113 4.04 -3.24 21.16
C LEU A 113 4.01 -4.65 20.56
N LYS A 114 5.16 -5.14 20.13
CA LYS A 114 5.26 -6.50 19.58
C LYS A 114 4.88 -7.55 20.63
N GLU A 115 5.39 -7.39 21.85
CA GLU A 115 5.04 -8.27 22.95
C GLU A 115 3.55 -8.24 23.27
N HIS A 116 3.00 -7.05 23.33
CA HIS A 116 1.59 -6.85 23.66
C HIS A 116 0.68 -7.47 22.61
N LEU A 117 1.07 -7.36 21.33
CA LEU A 117 0.30 -7.90 20.21
C LEU A 117 0.58 -9.37 19.94
N GLY A 118 1.57 -9.94 20.60
CA GLY A 118 1.95 -11.32 20.36
C GLY A 118 2.72 -11.53 19.05
N VAL A 119 3.34 -10.48 18.54
CA VAL A 119 4.15 -10.54 17.32
C VAL A 119 5.59 -10.85 17.69
N THR A 120 6.14 -11.91 17.12
CA THR A 120 7.53 -12.26 17.33
C THR A 120 8.36 -11.70 16.20
N GLN A 121 9.29 -10.82 16.50
CA GLN A 121 10.23 -10.34 15.55
C GLN A 121 9.95 -8.91 15.06
#